data_675ed7f796f1028ffc6d86206b951d53
#
_entry.id   675ed7f796f1028ffc6d86206b951d53
#
_cell.length_a   1.000
_cell.length_b   1.000
_cell.length_c   1.000
_cell.angle_alpha   90.00
_cell.angle_beta   90.00
_cell.angle_gamma   90.00
#
_symmetry.space_group_name_H-M   'P 1'
#
loop_
_entity.id
_entity.type
_entity.pdbx_description
1 polymer ?
#
loop_
_entity_poly.entity_id
_entity_poly.type
_entity_poly.pdbx_seq_one_letter_code
_entity_poly.pdbx_strand_id
1 'polypeptide(L)'
;MPRICYESSSIQGEIMKSKIAVLLLTVVALTATSALAGDKNPVVGGQAMYPTKDIIDNAVNSADHTTLVAAVKAAGLVDTLKGPGPFTVFAPTNEAFAKLPAGTVESLLKPENKDALTKILTYHVVAGRLSAMDLRKQIKAGNGQAELKTVSGGTLTAMMQGKNIVLKDEKGGMSTITIPNVFQSNGVIHVVDTVVLPN
;
A
#
# COMPACT_ATOMS: atom_id res chain seq x y z
N MET A 1 10.54 -93.89 -4.49
CA MET A 1 9.62 -94.49 -3.52
C MET A 1 9.80 -93.80 -2.18
N PRO A 2 8.80 -93.46 -1.37
CA PRO A 2 7.34 -93.34 -1.63
C PRO A 2 6.90 -91.85 -1.50
N ARG A 3 5.89 -91.39 -2.11
CA ARG A 3 4.47 -91.20 -1.75
C ARG A 3 4.26 -90.65 -0.30
N ILE A 4 3.53 -89.57 -0.16
CA ILE A 4 2.26 -89.52 0.56
C ILE A 4 1.73 -88.10 0.52
N CYS A 5 0.60 -87.92 -0.12
CA CYS A 5 -0.75 -87.49 0.23
C CYS A 5 -0.79 -86.07 0.89
N TYR A 6 -1.29 -85.16 0.14
CA TYR A 6 -2.62 -84.61 0.00
C TYR A 6 -3.50 -84.81 1.26
N GLU A 7 -3.77 -83.77 1.96
CA GLU A 7 -5.03 -83.67 2.64
C GLU A 7 -5.52 -82.22 2.63
N SER A 8 -6.57 -82.11 1.95
CA SER A 8 -7.51 -81.02 1.88
C SER A 8 -8.22 -80.92 3.22
N SER A 9 -8.27 -79.76 3.80
CA SER A 9 -9.35 -79.46 4.73
C SER A 9 -9.74 -78.01 4.66
N SER A 10 -10.82 -77.88 4.00
CA SER A 10 -11.72 -76.75 4.03
C SER A 10 -12.12 -76.45 5.49
N ILE A 11 -11.84 -75.28 5.96
CA ILE A 11 -12.65 -74.70 7.02
C ILE A 11 -13.10 -73.33 6.48
N GLN A 12 -14.30 -73.46 6.00
CA GLN A 12 -15.17 -72.34 5.72
C GLN A 12 -15.49 -71.53 6.95
N GLY A 13 -15.62 -70.28 6.70
CA GLY A 13 -16.80 -69.60 7.13
C GLY A 13 -16.78 -68.99 8.55
N GLU A 14 -17.24 -67.83 8.56
CA GLU A 14 -17.68 -67.11 9.74
C GLU A 14 -16.57 -66.62 10.66
N ILE A 15 -16.14 -65.47 10.43
CA ILE A 15 -15.85 -64.41 11.43
C ILE A 15 -15.39 -63.15 10.66
N MET A 16 -16.10 -62.85 9.67
CA MET A 16 -15.79 -61.60 8.98
C MET A 16 -16.99 -60.65 8.84
N LYS A 17 -17.92 -60.79 9.79
CA LYS A 17 -19.09 -59.90 9.85
C LYS A 17 -19.02 -58.81 10.91
N SER A 18 -17.91 -58.67 11.62
CA SER A 18 -17.90 -57.76 12.77
C SER A 18 -16.82 -56.70 12.78
N LYS A 19 -16.06 -56.51 11.73
CA LYS A 19 -15.01 -55.48 11.75
C LYS A 19 -15.01 -54.57 10.53
N ILE A 20 -16.08 -54.55 9.75
CA ILE A 20 -16.23 -53.61 8.61
C ILE A 20 -17.09 -52.40 8.95
N ALA A 21 -17.56 -52.36 10.18
CA ALA A 21 -18.31 -51.22 10.63
C ALA A 21 -17.46 -50.47 11.66
N VAL A 22 -16.61 -49.65 11.31
CA VAL A 22 -16.10 -48.44 11.98
C VAL A 22 -14.78 -48.01 11.34
N LEU A 23 -14.77 -47.88 10.05
CA LEU A 23 -13.87 -46.94 9.43
C LEU A 23 -14.72 -45.90 8.72
N LEU A 24 -15.61 -45.30 9.45
CA LEU A 24 -16.13 -43.99 9.15
C LEU A 24 -14.92 -43.05 9.16
N LEU A 25 -14.33 -42.92 8.00
CA LEU A 25 -13.39 -41.92 7.66
C LEU A 25 -14.04 -40.58 7.95
N THR A 26 -13.81 -40.06 9.16
CA THR A 26 -13.99 -38.65 9.41
C THR A 26 -12.93 -37.95 8.59
N VAL A 27 -13.26 -37.71 7.33
CA VAL A 27 -12.63 -36.64 6.56
C VAL A 27 -13.05 -35.37 7.26
N VAL A 28 -12.31 -35.02 8.30
CA VAL A 28 -12.25 -33.64 8.76
C VAL A 28 -11.68 -32.88 7.58
N ALA A 29 -12.58 -32.37 6.78
CA ALA A 29 -12.27 -31.34 5.84
C ALA A 29 -11.67 -30.21 6.66
N LEU A 30 -10.35 -30.22 6.79
CA LEU A 30 -9.58 -29.10 7.23
C LEU A 30 -9.77 -28.08 6.10
N THR A 31 -10.90 -27.37 6.15
CA THR A 31 -11.05 -26.14 5.42
C THR A 31 -9.97 -25.23 5.98
N ALA A 32 -8.80 -25.27 5.38
CA ALA A 32 -7.85 -24.21 5.48
C ALA A 32 -8.59 -22.96 4.96
N THR A 33 -9.30 -22.30 5.86
CA THR A 33 -9.60 -20.89 5.69
C THR A 33 -8.24 -20.25 5.61
N SER A 34 -7.74 -20.12 4.39
CA SER A 34 -6.72 -19.15 4.08
C SER A 34 -7.34 -17.84 4.53
N ALA A 35 -7.08 -17.46 5.77
CA ALA A 35 -7.22 -16.10 6.19
C ALA A 35 -6.30 -15.35 5.23
N LEU A 36 -6.89 -14.80 4.17
CA LEU A 36 -6.33 -13.67 3.49
C LEU A 36 -6.17 -12.64 4.60
N ALA A 37 -4.99 -12.63 5.21
CA ALA A 37 -4.49 -11.48 5.90
C ALA A 37 -4.35 -10.43 4.81
N GLY A 38 -5.47 -9.89 4.37
CA GLY A 38 -5.50 -8.68 3.60
C GLY A 38 -4.79 -7.67 4.48
N ASP A 39 -3.66 -7.15 4.01
CA ASP A 39 -2.99 -6.04 4.66
C ASP A 39 -4.06 -4.99 4.92
N LYS A 40 -4.48 -4.91 6.20
CA LYS A 40 -5.47 -3.92 6.59
C LYS A 40 -4.79 -2.59 6.40
N ASN A 41 -5.28 -1.81 5.47
CA ASN A 41 -4.80 -0.45 5.31
C ASN A 41 -4.86 0.28 6.66
N PRO A 42 -3.87 1.10 6.96
CA PRO A 42 -3.87 1.88 8.19
C PRO A 42 -5.06 2.84 8.24
N VAL A 43 -5.44 3.22 9.44
CA VAL A 43 -6.37 4.30 9.69
C VAL A 43 -5.61 5.63 9.49
N VAL A 44 -6.17 6.54 8.73
CA VAL A 44 -5.57 7.85 8.43
C VAL A 44 -6.60 8.95 8.69
N GLY A 45 -6.26 9.91 9.54
CA GLY A 45 -7.20 10.97 9.92
C GLY A 45 -8.48 10.44 10.56
N GLY A 46 -8.38 9.38 11.38
CA GLY A 46 -9.51 8.77 12.06
C GLY A 46 -10.42 7.91 11.16
N GLN A 47 -10.09 7.74 9.89
CA GLN A 47 -10.89 6.99 8.94
C GLN A 47 -10.13 5.75 8.40
N ALA A 48 -10.88 4.66 8.25
CA ALA A 48 -10.35 3.46 7.61
C ALA A 48 -10.16 3.72 6.11
N MET A 49 -8.99 3.35 5.60
CA MET A 49 -8.68 3.43 4.18
C MET A 49 -9.02 2.10 3.51
N TYR A 50 -9.66 2.15 2.35
CA TYR A 50 -10.10 0.96 1.64
C TYR A 50 -9.28 0.75 0.36
N PRO A 51 -8.67 -0.44 0.17
CA PRO A 51 -7.87 -0.73 -1.03
C PRO A 51 -8.72 -0.83 -2.31
N THR A 52 -10.03 -0.91 -2.17
CA THR A 52 -10.99 -0.93 -3.28
C THR A 52 -11.39 0.45 -3.79
N LYS A 53 -11.09 1.50 -3.01
CA LYS A 53 -11.33 2.90 -3.39
C LYS A 53 -10.10 3.49 -4.04
N ASP A 54 -10.28 4.51 -4.89
CA ASP A 54 -9.17 5.27 -5.45
C ASP A 54 -8.54 6.24 -4.43
N ILE A 55 -7.45 6.86 -4.83
CA ILE A 55 -6.69 7.80 -4.01
C ILE A 55 -7.56 8.97 -3.51
N ILE A 56 -8.39 9.54 -4.38
CA ILE A 56 -9.22 10.68 -4.04
C ILE A 56 -10.38 10.28 -3.13
N ASP A 57 -11.07 9.17 -3.43
CA ASP A 57 -12.21 8.70 -2.65
C ASP A 57 -11.83 8.30 -1.22
N ASN A 58 -10.58 7.90 -0.98
CA ASN A 58 -10.05 7.70 0.36
C ASN A 58 -9.60 9.02 1.00
N ALA A 59 -8.88 9.87 0.26
CA ALA A 59 -8.34 11.11 0.81
C ALA A 59 -9.43 12.08 1.30
N VAL A 60 -10.56 12.16 0.61
CA VAL A 60 -11.68 13.05 1.01
C VAL A 60 -12.31 12.68 2.35
N ASN A 61 -12.16 11.44 2.79
CA ASN A 61 -12.68 10.98 4.07
C ASN A 61 -11.69 11.22 5.23
N SER A 62 -10.43 11.54 4.93
CA SER A 62 -9.40 11.76 5.95
C SER A 62 -9.47 13.16 6.52
N ALA A 63 -9.65 13.29 7.84
CA ALA A 63 -9.63 14.58 8.51
C ALA A 63 -8.25 15.27 8.44
N ASP A 64 -7.17 14.49 8.29
CA ASP A 64 -5.80 15.00 8.24
C ASP A 64 -5.39 15.55 6.87
N HIS A 65 -6.20 15.36 5.83
CA HIS A 65 -5.87 15.73 4.44
C HIS A 65 -6.86 16.71 3.81
N THR A 66 -7.62 17.44 4.62
CA THR A 66 -8.63 18.40 4.12
C THR A 66 -8.00 19.51 3.26
N THR A 67 -6.85 20.03 3.67
CA THR A 67 -6.10 21.04 2.91
C THR A 67 -5.57 20.49 1.59
N LEU A 68 -5.05 19.26 1.59
CA LEU A 68 -4.58 18.58 0.38
C LEU A 68 -5.73 18.37 -0.62
N VAL A 69 -6.88 17.92 -0.15
CA VAL A 69 -8.06 17.71 -0.98
C VAL A 69 -8.57 19.02 -1.59
N ALA A 70 -8.58 20.09 -0.82
CA ALA A 70 -8.92 21.44 -1.31
C ALA A 70 -7.93 21.88 -2.39
N ALA A 71 -6.63 21.68 -2.18
CA ALA A 71 -5.59 22.00 -3.14
C ALA A 71 -5.72 21.20 -4.45
N VAL A 72 -5.97 19.90 -4.37
CA VAL A 72 -6.17 19.04 -5.55
C VAL A 72 -7.40 19.47 -6.36
N LYS A 73 -8.49 19.87 -5.68
CA LYS A 73 -9.70 20.40 -6.33
C LYS A 73 -9.41 21.75 -7.01
N ALA A 74 -8.73 22.66 -6.33
CA ALA A 74 -8.37 23.98 -6.87
C ALA A 74 -7.44 23.87 -8.10
N ALA A 75 -6.50 22.92 -8.07
CA ALA A 75 -5.61 22.64 -9.19
C ALA A 75 -6.32 21.93 -10.37
N GLY A 76 -7.50 21.34 -10.16
CA GLY A 76 -8.22 20.57 -11.18
C GLY A 76 -7.59 19.18 -11.44
N LEU A 77 -6.86 18.63 -10.48
CA LEU A 77 -6.15 17.35 -10.61
C LEU A 77 -6.97 16.13 -10.15
N VAL A 78 -8.23 16.34 -9.79
CA VAL A 78 -9.11 15.26 -9.29
C VAL A 78 -9.21 14.13 -10.31
N ASP A 79 -9.53 14.44 -11.57
CA ASP A 79 -9.71 13.44 -12.63
C ASP A 79 -8.38 12.76 -12.99
N THR A 80 -7.27 13.49 -12.94
CA THR A 80 -5.93 12.93 -13.15
C THR A 80 -5.59 11.89 -12.08
N LEU A 81 -5.87 12.17 -10.81
CA LEU A 81 -5.58 11.26 -9.70
C LEU A 81 -6.64 10.15 -9.53
N LYS A 82 -7.80 10.28 -10.14
CA LYS A 82 -8.79 9.20 -10.30
C LYS A 82 -8.51 8.30 -11.51
N GLY A 83 -7.61 8.72 -12.38
CA GLY A 83 -7.24 7.98 -13.58
C GLY A 83 -6.63 6.60 -13.28
N PRO A 84 -6.44 5.80 -14.35
CA PRO A 84 -5.87 4.46 -14.24
C PRO A 84 -4.37 4.57 -13.93
N GLY A 85 -4.01 4.52 -12.62
CA GLY A 85 -2.62 4.49 -12.17
C GLY A 85 -1.75 3.42 -12.85
N PRO A 86 -0.74 2.91 -12.25
CA PRO A 86 -0.45 3.08 -10.81
C PRO A 86 0.27 4.38 -10.45
N PHE A 87 -0.14 4.97 -9.32
CA PHE A 87 0.51 6.16 -8.76
C PHE A 87 1.04 5.91 -7.36
N THR A 88 2.12 6.59 -7.01
CA THR A 88 2.58 6.75 -5.63
C THR A 88 2.42 8.20 -5.23
N VAL A 89 1.61 8.46 -4.21
CA VAL A 89 1.32 9.81 -3.74
C VAL A 89 1.90 10.00 -2.36
N PHE A 90 2.74 11.01 -2.21
CA PHE A 90 3.23 11.47 -0.92
C PHE A 90 2.28 12.55 -0.39
N ALA A 91 1.36 12.16 0.51
CA ALA A 91 0.28 13.01 0.98
C ALA A 91 0.68 13.77 2.24
N PRO A 92 0.92 15.10 2.17
CA PRO A 92 1.18 15.92 3.35
C PRO A 92 -0.10 16.12 4.17
N THR A 93 0.03 16.04 5.49
CA THR A 93 -1.06 16.31 6.43
C THR A 93 -1.36 17.81 6.52
N ASN A 94 -2.49 18.18 7.13
CA ASN A 94 -2.82 19.57 7.44
C ASN A 94 -1.70 20.23 8.26
N GLU A 95 -1.09 19.50 9.19
CA GLU A 95 0.05 19.96 9.98
C GLU A 95 1.30 20.22 9.12
N ALA A 96 1.51 19.39 8.06
CA ALA A 96 2.59 19.62 7.11
C ALA A 96 2.40 20.94 6.35
N PHE A 97 1.18 21.28 5.97
CA PHE A 97 0.87 22.58 5.37
C PHE A 97 1.03 23.75 6.37
N ALA A 98 0.71 23.53 7.65
CA ALA A 98 0.88 24.54 8.68
C ALA A 98 2.37 24.91 8.95
N LYS A 99 3.30 24.05 8.57
CA LYS A 99 4.75 24.34 8.64
C LYS A 99 5.23 25.30 7.55
N LEU A 100 4.44 25.50 6.50
CA LEU A 100 4.75 26.51 5.48
C LEU A 100 4.59 27.92 6.04
N PRO A 101 5.31 28.91 5.50
CA PRO A 101 5.15 30.31 5.92
C PRO A 101 3.67 30.74 5.84
N ALA A 102 3.25 31.54 6.82
CA ALA A 102 1.87 32.03 6.89
C ALA A 102 1.45 32.70 5.57
N GLY A 103 0.23 32.40 5.11
CA GLY A 103 -0.30 32.93 3.85
C GLY A 103 0.16 32.18 2.59
N THR A 104 1.16 31.29 2.68
CA THR A 104 1.64 30.54 1.50
C THR A 104 0.55 29.62 0.96
N VAL A 105 -0.13 28.88 1.81
CA VAL A 105 -1.20 27.97 1.40
C VAL A 105 -2.36 28.74 0.78
N GLU A 106 -2.77 29.83 1.41
CA GLU A 106 -3.86 30.70 0.90
C GLU A 106 -3.49 31.31 -0.44
N SER A 107 -2.22 31.75 -0.60
CA SER A 107 -1.72 32.25 -1.87
C SER A 107 -1.73 31.18 -2.95
N LEU A 108 -1.30 29.97 -2.64
CA LEU A 108 -1.29 28.84 -3.61
C LEU A 108 -2.70 28.40 -4.03
N LEU A 109 -3.68 28.58 -3.19
CA LEU A 109 -5.08 28.24 -3.52
C LEU A 109 -5.78 29.27 -4.40
N LYS A 110 -5.16 30.44 -4.63
CA LYS A 110 -5.70 31.46 -5.50
C LYS A 110 -5.64 31.00 -6.98
N PRO A 111 -6.65 31.34 -7.80
CA PRO A 111 -6.70 30.97 -9.22
C PRO A 111 -5.47 31.39 -10.02
N GLU A 112 -4.87 32.54 -9.68
CA GLU A 112 -3.66 33.08 -10.31
C GLU A 112 -2.42 32.22 -10.09
N ASN A 113 -2.40 31.41 -9.02
CA ASN A 113 -1.28 30.53 -8.66
C ASN A 113 -1.55 29.06 -8.97
N LYS A 114 -2.57 28.77 -9.79
CA LYS A 114 -2.98 27.40 -10.12
C LYS A 114 -1.84 26.57 -10.73
N ASP A 115 -1.00 27.16 -11.58
CA ASP A 115 0.12 26.47 -12.21
C ASP A 115 1.20 26.10 -11.19
N ALA A 116 1.51 27.01 -10.26
CA ALA A 116 2.42 26.74 -9.15
C ALA A 116 1.89 25.65 -8.25
N LEU A 117 0.59 25.68 -7.90
CA LEU A 117 -0.07 24.66 -7.12
C LEU A 117 -0.04 23.31 -7.83
N THR A 118 -0.35 23.28 -9.12
CA THR A 118 -0.29 22.07 -9.96
C THR A 118 1.12 21.48 -9.97
N LYS A 119 2.16 22.32 -10.14
CA LYS A 119 3.56 21.90 -10.10
C LYS A 119 3.92 21.26 -8.75
N ILE A 120 3.52 21.88 -7.65
CA ILE A 120 3.76 21.34 -6.31
C ILE A 120 3.02 20.01 -6.11
N LEU A 121 1.74 19.92 -6.45
CA LEU A 121 0.96 18.70 -6.27
C LEU A 121 1.47 17.54 -7.12
N THR A 122 1.83 17.81 -8.39
CA THR A 122 2.41 16.78 -9.27
C THR A 122 3.83 16.40 -8.86
N TYR A 123 4.54 17.26 -8.13
CA TYR A 123 5.82 16.95 -7.51
C TYR A 123 5.69 15.92 -6.37
N HIS A 124 4.52 15.87 -5.70
CA HIS A 124 4.22 14.85 -4.69
C HIS A 124 3.76 13.51 -5.29
N VAL A 125 3.64 13.41 -6.60
CA VAL A 125 3.18 12.20 -7.31
C VAL A 125 4.31 11.60 -8.11
N VAL A 126 4.53 10.31 -7.92
CA VAL A 126 5.49 9.50 -8.67
C VAL A 126 4.72 8.46 -9.47
N ALA A 127 5.09 8.28 -10.74
CA ALA A 127 4.52 7.24 -11.57
C ALA A 127 5.00 5.85 -11.08
N GLY A 128 4.06 4.91 -11.02
CA GLY A 128 4.31 3.58 -10.50
C GLY A 128 3.80 3.37 -9.08
N ARG A 129 3.67 2.11 -8.68
CA ARG A 129 3.23 1.70 -7.33
C ARG A 129 4.44 1.29 -6.52
N LEU A 130 4.94 2.17 -5.69
CA LEU A 130 6.10 1.97 -4.84
C LEU A 130 5.66 1.76 -3.38
N SER A 131 5.74 0.54 -2.89
CA SER A 131 5.56 0.28 -1.47
C SER A 131 6.77 0.78 -0.65
N ALA A 132 6.60 0.93 0.66
CA ALA A 132 7.72 1.26 1.55
C ALA A 132 8.86 0.22 1.47
N MET A 133 8.51 -1.03 1.15
CA MET A 133 9.51 -2.08 0.93
C MET A 133 10.29 -1.85 -0.36
N ASP A 134 9.61 -1.44 -1.43
CA ASP A 134 10.26 -1.14 -2.71
C ASP A 134 11.15 0.09 -2.59
N LEU A 135 10.70 1.14 -1.89
CA LEU A 135 11.51 2.31 -1.58
C LEU A 135 12.77 1.92 -0.82
N ARG A 136 12.66 1.08 0.24
CA ARG A 136 13.83 0.59 0.99
C ARG A 136 14.79 -0.23 0.12
N LYS A 137 14.27 -1.07 -0.77
CA LYS A 137 15.11 -1.84 -1.72
C LYS A 137 15.86 -0.92 -2.66
N GLN A 138 15.19 0.09 -3.23
CA GLN A 138 15.82 1.07 -4.12
C GLN A 138 16.86 1.91 -3.39
N ILE A 139 16.58 2.37 -2.16
CA ILE A 139 17.51 3.09 -1.32
C ILE A 139 18.77 2.24 -1.05
N LYS A 140 18.57 0.95 -0.72
CA LYS A 140 19.69 0.03 -0.49
C LYS A 140 20.53 -0.21 -1.76
N ALA A 141 19.86 -0.36 -2.90
CA ALA A 141 20.53 -0.55 -4.19
C ALA A 141 21.29 0.70 -4.64
N GLY A 142 20.79 1.89 -4.30
CA GLY A 142 21.40 3.19 -4.61
C GLY A 142 22.36 3.72 -3.55
N ASN A 143 23.02 2.83 -2.79
CA ASN A 143 24.01 3.21 -1.76
C ASN A 143 23.49 4.18 -0.71
N GLY A 144 22.24 3.99 -0.26
CA GLY A 144 21.61 4.79 0.79
C GLY A 144 20.68 5.86 0.29
N GLN A 145 20.53 6.03 -1.02
CA GLN A 145 19.64 6.99 -1.64
C GLN A 145 18.90 6.38 -2.84
N ALA A 146 17.68 6.83 -3.10
CA ALA A 146 16.92 6.47 -4.29
C ALA A 146 16.33 7.73 -4.92
N GLU A 147 16.59 7.95 -6.18
CA GLU A 147 16.00 9.05 -6.94
C GLU A 147 14.66 8.63 -7.52
N LEU A 148 13.62 9.38 -7.19
CA LEU A 148 12.26 9.17 -7.64
C LEU A 148 11.87 10.29 -8.60
N LYS A 149 11.60 9.94 -9.85
CA LYS A 149 11.08 10.92 -10.81
C LYS A 149 9.61 11.20 -10.56
N THR A 150 9.30 12.46 -10.33
CA THR A 150 7.94 12.93 -10.08
C THR A 150 7.21 13.24 -11.41
N VAL A 151 5.88 13.26 -11.34
CA VAL A 151 5.03 13.59 -12.49
C VAL A 151 5.26 15.04 -12.97
N SER A 152 5.70 15.93 -12.09
CA SER A 152 6.10 17.31 -12.48
C SER A 152 7.40 17.38 -13.28
N GLY A 153 8.14 16.25 -13.39
CA GLY A 153 9.45 16.20 -14.05
C GLY A 153 10.64 16.42 -13.09
N GLY A 154 10.40 16.84 -11.86
CA GLY A 154 11.45 17.00 -10.86
C GLY A 154 11.84 15.67 -10.20
N THR A 155 12.81 15.72 -9.30
CA THR A 155 13.36 14.55 -8.61
C THR A 155 13.19 14.68 -7.09
N LEU A 156 12.63 13.63 -6.48
CA LEU A 156 12.64 13.43 -5.03
C LEU A 156 13.71 12.39 -4.69
N THR A 157 14.54 12.68 -3.69
CA THR A 157 15.53 11.72 -3.20
C THR A 157 15.01 11.06 -1.93
N ALA A 158 14.73 9.76 -1.99
CA ALA A 158 14.37 8.97 -0.82
C ALA A 158 15.64 8.43 -0.15
N MET A 159 15.70 8.49 1.19
CA MET A 159 16.80 7.98 1.99
C MET A 159 16.30 7.38 3.31
N MET A 160 17.15 6.60 3.97
CA MET A 160 16.84 6.08 5.30
C MET A 160 17.40 6.99 6.40
N GLN A 161 16.55 7.36 7.35
CA GLN A 161 16.97 7.99 8.60
C GLN A 161 16.54 7.09 9.76
N GLY A 162 17.48 6.28 10.24
CA GLY A 162 17.15 5.22 11.18
C GLY A 162 16.20 4.18 10.55
N LYS A 163 15.01 4.06 11.11
CA LYS A 163 13.95 3.14 10.60
C LYS A 163 12.98 3.81 9.63
N ASN A 164 13.01 5.14 9.54
CA ASN A 164 12.08 5.92 8.74
C ASN A 164 12.62 6.18 7.33
N ILE A 165 11.72 6.26 6.37
CA ILE A 165 12.05 6.75 5.03
C ILE A 165 11.82 8.27 5.06
N VAL A 166 12.81 8.99 4.60
CA VAL A 166 12.78 10.45 4.47
C VAL A 166 12.94 10.83 3.01
N LEU A 167 12.15 11.77 2.56
CA LEU A 167 12.24 12.36 1.24
C LEU A 167 12.98 13.68 1.34
N LYS A 168 13.92 13.89 0.45
CA LYS A 168 14.59 15.17 0.27
C LYS A 168 14.19 15.77 -1.06
N ASP A 169 13.75 17.02 -1.03
CA ASP A 169 13.41 17.78 -2.23
C ASP A 169 14.62 18.49 -2.85
N GLU A 170 14.44 19.10 -4.01
CA GLU A 170 15.47 19.81 -4.75
C GLU A 170 15.98 21.07 -4.03
N LYS A 171 15.20 21.62 -3.11
CA LYS A 171 15.58 22.78 -2.26
C LYS A 171 16.32 22.37 -0.99
N GLY A 172 16.46 21.04 -0.76
CA GLY A 172 17.09 20.50 0.43
C GLY A 172 16.13 20.31 1.61
N GLY A 173 14.84 20.57 1.42
CA GLY A 173 13.80 20.29 2.40
C GLY A 173 13.67 18.79 2.64
N MET A 174 13.34 18.41 3.88
CA MET A 174 13.19 17.00 4.27
C MET A 174 11.77 16.73 4.75
N SER A 175 11.22 15.61 4.34
CA SER A 175 9.89 15.16 4.71
C SER A 175 9.92 13.69 5.11
N THR A 176 9.38 13.36 6.28
CA THR A 176 9.39 11.99 6.79
C THR A 176 8.09 11.27 6.45
N ILE A 177 8.18 10.04 5.99
CA ILE A 177 7.00 9.18 5.83
C ILE A 177 6.56 8.71 7.22
N THR A 178 5.40 9.17 7.66
CA THR A 178 4.81 8.85 8.97
C THR A 178 3.93 7.61 8.90
N ILE A 179 3.08 7.49 7.87
CA ILE A 179 2.21 6.33 7.63
C ILE A 179 2.49 5.81 6.22
N PRO A 180 3.21 4.70 6.09
CA PRO A 180 3.47 4.09 4.79
C PRO A 180 2.36 3.14 4.36
N ASN A 181 2.34 2.78 3.07
CA ASN A 181 1.56 1.67 2.52
C ASN A 181 0.05 1.79 2.69
N VAL A 182 -0.52 2.96 2.47
CA VAL A 182 -1.96 3.11 2.32
C VAL A 182 -2.32 2.73 0.89
N PHE A 183 -2.69 1.47 0.68
CA PHE A 183 -2.97 0.92 -0.64
C PHE A 183 -4.34 1.36 -1.15
N GLN A 184 -4.41 1.65 -2.44
CA GLN A 184 -5.58 2.11 -3.18
C GLN A 184 -5.76 1.26 -4.44
N SER A 185 -6.94 1.33 -5.06
CA SER A 185 -7.19 0.62 -6.32
C SER A 185 -6.27 1.07 -7.44
N ASN A 186 -5.97 2.37 -7.51
CA ASN A 186 -5.14 2.98 -8.55
C ASN A 186 -3.75 3.44 -8.08
N GLY A 187 -3.31 3.05 -6.86
CA GLY A 187 -1.98 3.42 -6.39
C GLY A 187 -1.68 3.11 -4.93
N VAL A 188 -0.77 3.86 -4.36
CA VAL A 188 -0.41 3.82 -2.94
C VAL A 188 -0.17 5.24 -2.42
N ILE A 189 -0.64 5.51 -1.23
CA ILE A 189 -0.37 6.76 -0.52
C ILE A 189 0.65 6.50 0.59
N HIS A 190 1.59 7.42 0.73
CA HIS A 190 2.49 7.54 1.88
C HIS A 190 2.23 8.90 2.54
N VAL A 191 1.78 8.89 3.78
CA VAL A 191 1.54 10.12 4.52
C VAL A 191 2.87 10.71 4.96
N VAL A 192 3.05 12.00 4.76
CA VAL A 192 4.28 12.73 5.08
C VAL A 192 4.01 13.93 5.99
N ASP A 193 5.02 14.27 6.78
CA ASP A 193 4.94 15.31 7.83
C ASP A 193 5.34 16.71 7.35
N THR A 194 5.78 16.85 6.11
CA THR A 194 6.24 18.11 5.53
C THR A 194 5.95 18.16 4.04
N VAL A 195 5.57 19.33 3.52
CA VAL A 195 5.36 19.56 2.10
C VAL A 195 6.70 19.66 1.40
N VAL A 196 6.92 18.89 0.34
CA VAL A 196 8.12 18.97 -0.50
C VAL A 196 7.91 19.97 -1.64
N LEU A 197 8.92 20.75 -1.93
CA LEU A 197 8.84 21.85 -2.87
C LEU A 197 9.78 21.63 -4.07
N PRO A 198 9.27 21.75 -5.31
CA PRO A 198 10.12 21.73 -6.49
C PRO A 198 10.94 23.02 -6.59
N ASN A 199 11.98 23.01 -7.41
CA ASN A 199 12.72 24.21 -7.81
C ASN A 199 11.90 25.13 -8.69
#